data_548adad8e7043b7fe62f3f1b6ade63ff
#
_entry.id   548adad8e7043b7fe62f3f1b6ade63ff
#
_cell.length_a   1.000
_cell.length_b   1.000
_cell.length_c   1.000
_cell.angle_alpha   90.00
_cell.angle_beta   90.00
_cell.angle_gamma   90.00
#
_symmetry.space_group_name_H-M   'P 1'
#
loop_
_entity.id
_entity.type
_entity.pdbx_description
1 polymer ?
#
loop_
_entity_poly.entity_id
_entity_poly.type
_entity_poly.pdbx_seq_one_letter_code
_entity_poly.pdbx_strand_id
1 'polypeptide(L)'
;MSYYQLTPDVIIDALSSIGIHVDTGLMALNSYENRVYRFNSDADGPLVVKFYRPERWTLAQIQEEHNFLFALAAAKVRVATPVQREQSSIFVWQDIPFAVWPAVRGRSFETDNLDQLTALGEQLARLHQVGEHFTLNARPTLSAEQVLTHAQQVLE
;
A
#
# COMPACT_ATOMS: atom_id res chain seq x y z
N MET A 1 -15.40 -6.20 -14.87
CA MET A 1 -15.11 -4.79 -15.29
C MET A 1 -13.61 -4.64 -15.52
N SER A 2 -13.18 -3.80 -16.46
CA SER A 2 -11.73 -3.63 -16.69
C SER A 2 -11.13 -2.68 -15.64
N TYR A 3 -9.99 -3.03 -15.06
CA TYR A 3 -9.19 -2.17 -14.17
C TYR A 3 -8.91 -0.77 -14.75
N TYR A 4 -8.88 -0.66 -16.07
CA TYR A 4 -8.70 0.61 -16.78
C TYR A 4 -9.97 1.47 -16.84
N GLN A 5 -11.11 0.94 -16.42
CA GLN A 5 -12.42 1.61 -16.38
C GLN A 5 -12.86 2.02 -14.98
N LEU A 6 -11.92 2.17 -14.03
CA LEU A 6 -12.18 2.73 -12.70
C LEU A 6 -12.57 4.21 -12.83
N THR A 7 -13.86 4.45 -13.05
CA THR A 7 -14.45 5.80 -13.04
C THR A 7 -14.63 6.28 -11.60
N PRO A 8 -14.79 7.59 -11.35
CA PRO A 8 -15.10 8.11 -10.02
C PRO A 8 -16.30 7.42 -9.35
N ASP A 9 -17.37 7.17 -10.08
CA ASP A 9 -18.57 6.51 -9.56
C ASP A 9 -18.27 5.09 -9.07
N VAL A 10 -17.52 4.31 -9.85
CA VAL A 10 -17.11 2.95 -9.47
C VAL A 10 -16.24 2.94 -8.22
N ILE A 11 -15.36 3.94 -8.06
CA ILE A 11 -14.51 4.09 -6.87
C ILE A 11 -15.38 4.43 -5.65
N ILE A 12 -16.35 5.33 -5.81
CA ILE A 12 -17.29 5.70 -4.74
C ILE A 12 -18.14 4.49 -4.33
N ASP A 13 -18.65 3.72 -5.28
CA ASP A 13 -19.41 2.50 -4.99
C ASP A 13 -18.56 1.46 -4.23
N ALA A 14 -17.32 1.26 -4.66
CA ALA A 14 -16.38 0.36 -3.98
C ALA A 14 -16.13 0.79 -2.52
N LEU A 15 -15.90 2.08 -2.28
CA LEU A 15 -15.70 2.62 -0.93
C LEU A 15 -16.98 2.53 -0.09
N SER A 16 -18.14 2.82 -0.68
CA SER A 16 -19.42 2.71 -0.01
C SER A 16 -19.75 1.28 0.41
N SER A 17 -19.31 0.28 -0.37
CA SER A 17 -19.53 -1.15 -0.04
C SER A 17 -18.86 -1.59 1.26
N ILE A 18 -17.85 -0.84 1.73
CA ILE A 18 -17.16 -1.08 3.01
C ILE A 18 -17.48 0.00 4.06
N GLY A 19 -18.55 0.75 3.85
CA GLY A 19 -19.03 1.77 4.80
C GLY A 19 -18.18 3.05 4.82
N ILE A 20 -17.40 3.32 3.79
CA ILE A 20 -16.64 4.58 3.66
C ILE A 20 -17.36 5.47 2.64
N HIS A 21 -17.84 6.62 3.10
CA HIS A 21 -18.52 7.59 2.26
C HIS A 21 -17.58 8.73 1.88
N VAL A 22 -17.52 9.02 0.58
CA VAL A 22 -16.71 10.11 0.02
C VAL A 22 -17.47 11.42 0.16
N ASP A 23 -16.91 12.39 0.89
CA ASP A 23 -17.45 13.73 1.04
C ASP A 23 -17.01 14.64 -0.11
N THR A 24 -15.72 14.66 -0.43
CA THR A 24 -15.19 15.51 -1.48
C THR A 24 -14.55 14.69 -2.61
N GLY A 25 -14.45 15.34 -3.78
CA GLY A 25 -13.99 14.71 -5.02
C GLY A 25 -12.69 13.94 -4.90
N LEU A 26 -12.61 12.88 -5.67
CA LEU A 26 -11.44 12.02 -5.79
C LEU A 26 -10.32 12.74 -6.52
N MET A 27 -9.14 12.78 -5.92
CA MET A 27 -7.93 13.31 -6.53
C MET A 27 -6.99 12.15 -6.86
N ALA A 28 -6.72 11.92 -8.15
CA ALA A 28 -5.75 10.93 -8.58
C ALA A 28 -4.35 11.30 -8.10
N LEU A 29 -3.63 10.35 -7.54
CA LEU A 29 -2.22 10.48 -7.17
C LEU A 29 -1.35 9.75 -8.20
N ASN A 30 -0.12 10.26 -8.39
CA ASN A 30 0.84 9.61 -9.26
C ASN A 30 1.18 8.22 -8.73
N SER A 31 0.98 7.20 -9.57
CA SER A 31 1.33 5.82 -9.27
C SER A 31 1.70 5.11 -10.57
N TYR A 32 2.78 4.35 -10.54
CA TYR A 32 3.27 3.65 -11.71
C TYR A 32 2.42 2.41 -12.05
N GLU A 33 2.04 1.65 -11.04
CA GLU A 33 1.44 0.34 -11.24
C GLU A 33 -0.02 0.28 -10.81
N ASN A 34 -0.35 0.91 -9.69
CA ASN A 34 -1.67 0.87 -9.10
C ASN A 34 -2.48 2.13 -9.46
N ARG A 35 -3.78 2.11 -9.22
CA ARG A 35 -4.62 3.30 -9.24
C ARG A 35 -4.80 3.80 -7.81
N VAL A 36 -4.33 5.01 -7.55
CA VAL A 36 -4.31 5.59 -6.21
C VAL A 36 -5.04 6.92 -6.22
N TYR A 37 -5.96 7.09 -5.27
CA TYR A 37 -6.77 8.30 -5.15
C TYR A 37 -6.80 8.78 -3.70
N ARG A 38 -6.69 10.09 -3.53
CA ARG A 38 -6.94 10.76 -2.25
C ARG A 38 -8.35 11.34 -2.24
N PHE A 39 -9.01 11.27 -1.09
CA PHE A 39 -10.33 11.81 -0.88
C PHE A 39 -10.53 12.15 0.60
N ASN A 40 -11.62 12.83 0.94
CA ASN A 40 -12.05 13.01 2.32
C ASN A 40 -13.33 12.20 2.56
N SER A 41 -13.41 11.63 3.75
CA SER A 41 -14.61 10.99 4.30
C SER A 41 -15.06 11.78 5.51
N ASP A 42 -16.37 12.01 5.65
CA ASP A 42 -16.95 12.73 6.80
C ASP A 42 -16.60 12.07 8.13
N ALA A 43 -16.66 10.73 8.18
CA ALA A 43 -16.44 9.97 9.40
C ALA A 43 -14.97 9.71 9.70
N ASP A 44 -14.14 9.46 8.66
CA ASP A 44 -12.76 8.98 8.81
C ASP A 44 -11.71 10.05 8.47
N GLY A 45 -12.13 11.22 7.96
CA GLY A 45 -11.26 12.31 7.53
C GLY A 45 -10.53 12.02 6.21
N PRO A 46 -9.30 12.55 6.01
CA PRO A 46 -8.56 12.40 4.77
C PRO A 46 -7.99 10.97 4.62
N LEU A 47 -8.34 10.33 3.52
CA LEU A 47 -7.98 8.95 3.19
C LEU A 47 -7.30 8.84 1.82
N VAL A 48 -6.64 7.71 1.60
CA VAL A 48 -6.08 7.28 0.31
C VAL A 48 -6.57 5.87 0.02
N VAL A 49 -7.16 5.65 -1.16
CA VAL A 49 -7.50 4.32 -1.66
C VAL A 49 -6.51 3.90 -2.74
N LYS A 50 -6.06 2.66 -2.66
CA LYS A 50 -5.21 2.00 -3.66
C LYS A 50 -5.94 0.80 -4.23
N PHE A 51 -6.23 0.83 -5.53
CA PHE A 51 -6.69 -0.31 -6.29
C PHE A 51 -5.47 -1.02 -6.87
N TYR A 52 -5.32 -2.28 -6.54
CA TYR A 52 -4.21 -3.09 -7.00
C TYR A 52 -4.42 -3.51 -8.46
N ARG A 53 -3.36 -3.45 -9.23
CA ARG A 53 -3.40 -3.96 -10.60
C ARG A 53 -3.68 -5.47 -10.57
N PRO A 54 -4.72 -5.96 -11.30
CA PRO A 54 -5.01 -7.38 -11.40
C PRO A 54 -3.80 -8.18 -11.90
N GLU A 55 -3.70 -9.43 -11.45
CA GLU A 55 -2.67 -10.40 -11.86
C GLU A 55 -1.24 -10.03 -11.44
N ARG A 56 -1.04 -8.88 -10.79
CA ARG A 56 0.30 -8.47 -10.34
C ARG A 56 0.65 -9.08 -8.98
N TRP A 57 -0.26 -9.06 -8.04
CA TRP A 57 -0.11 -9.60 -6.70
C TRP A 57 -1.34 -10.42 -6.31
N THR A 58 -1.12 -11.57 -5.71
CA THR A 58 -2.21 -12.34 -5.11
C THR A 58 -2.71 -11.69 -3.82
N LEU A 59 -3.93 -12.01 -3.39
CA LEU A 59 -4.47 -11.52 -2.12
C LEU A 59 -3.58 -11.94 -0.94
N ALA A 60 -3.01 -13.15 -0.97
CA ALA A 60 -2.08 -13.62 0.06
C ALA A 60 -0.81 -12.75 0.13
N GLN A 61 -0.25 -12.37 -1.01
CA GLN A 61 0.93 -11.50 -1.07
C GLN A 61 0.63 -10.07 -0.58
N ILE A 62 -0.56 -9.54 -0.87
CA ILE A 62 -1.01 -8.25 -0.36
C ILE A 62 -1.24 -8.34 1.16
N GLN A 63 -1.85 -9.44 1.63
CA GLN A 63 -2.08 -9.63 3.07
C GLN A 63 -0.77 -9.73 3.86
N GLU A 64 0.26 -10.38 3.32
CA GLU A 64 1.58 -10.39 3.96
C GLU A 64 2.19 -8.99 4.07
N GLU A 65 2.05 -8.14 3.04
CA GLU A 65 2.45 -6.72 3.13
C GLU A 65 1.72 -6.01 4.27
N HIS A 66 0.39 -6.18 4.36
CA HIS A 66 -0.41 -5.56 5.40
C HIS A 66 -0.04 -6.07 6.80
N ASN A 67 0.17 -7.37 6.95
CA ASN A 67 0.59 -7.97 8.21
C ASN A 67 1.94 -7.41 8.66
N PHE A 68 2.88 -7.23 7.74
CA PHE A 68 4.17 -6.61 8.05
C PHE A 68 4.02 -5.16 8.48
N LEU A 69 3.16 -4.37 7.82
CA LEU A 69 2.86 -2.99 8.23
C LEU A 69 2.25 -2.94 9.64
N PHE A 70 1.36 -3.87 9.98
CA PHE A 70 0.82 -3.96 11.34
C PHE A 70 1.88 -4.35 12.37
N ALA A 71 2.79 -5.27 12.04
CA ALA A 71 3.91 -5.63 12.92
C ALA A 71 4.86 -4.45 13.16
N LEU A 72 5.18 -3.69 12.11
CA LEU A 72 5.97 -2.47 12.21
C LEU A 72 5.29 -1.42 13.11
N ALA A 73 4.00 -1.20 12.93
CA ALA A 73 3.23 -0.26 13.76
C ALA A 73 3.19 -0.71 15.25
N ALA A 74 3.00 -2.00 15.51
CA ALA A 74 3.05 -2.58 16.85
C ALA A 74 4.42 -2.38 17.50
N ALA A 75 5.51 -2.46 16.74
CA ALA A 75 6.87 -2.13 17.14
C ALA A 75 7.17 -0.62 17.18
N LYS A 76 6.14 0.24 17.04
CA LYS A 76 6.25 1.71 17.05
C LYS A 76 7.16 2.28 15.94
N VAL A 77 7.33 1.57 14.86
CA VAL A 77 7.90 2.11 13.62
C VAL A 77 6.84 3.00 12.96
N ARG A 78 7.22 4.17 12.51
CA ARG A 78 6.29 5.12 11.85
C ARG A 78 5.97 4.66 10.43
N VAL A 79 4.86 3.98 10.27
CA VAL A 79 4.32 3.52 8.99
C VAL A 79 2.83 3.85 8.88
N ALA A 80 2.35 4.05 7.67
CA ALA A 80 0.91 4.10 7.40
C ALA A 80 0.38 2.67 7.35
N THR A 81 -0.55 2.33 8.23
CA THR A 81 -1.24 1.03 8.22
C THR A 81 -2.56 1.13 7.45
N PRO A 82 -2.95 0.09 6.72
CA PRO A 82 -4.25 0.07 6.07
C PRO A 82 -5.40 0.07 7.10
N VAL A 83 -6.49 0.72 6.71
CA VAL A 83 -7.73 0.73 7.48
C VAL A 83 -8.31 -0.68 7.53
N GLN A 84 -8.78 -1.09 8.70
CA GLN A 84 -9.47 -2.37 8.87
C GLN A 84 -10.99 -2.14 9.01
N ARG A 85 -11.77 -2.98 8.34
CA ARG A 85 -13.22 -3.11 8.51
C ARG A 85 -13.55 -4.60 8.64
N GLU A 86 -14.31 -4.96 9.65
CA GLU A 86 -14.68 -6.37 9.91
C GLU A 86 -13.47 -7.32 9.90
N GLN A 87 -12.36 -6.88 10.50
CA GLN A 87 -11.07 -7.60 10.56
C GLN A 87 -10.35 -7.77 9.21
N SER A 88 -10.87 -7.22 8.10
CA SER A 88 -10.20 -7.20 6.81
C SER A 88 -9.52 -5.85 6.55
N SER A 89 -8.36 -5.88 5.92
CA SER A 89 -7.65 -4.70 5.41
C SER A 89 -7.55 -4.70 3.88
N ILE A 90 -8.03 -5.77 3.25
CA ILE A 90 -8.12 -5.91 1.80
C ILE A 90 -9.58 -6.15 1.45
N PHE A 91 -10.05 -5.41 0.48
CA PHE A 91 -11.41 -5.49 -0.03
C PHE A 91 -11.38 -5.82 -1.52
N VAL A 92 -12.48 -6.35 -2.04
CA VAL A 92 -12.57 -6.68 -3.47
C VAL A 92 -13.85 -6.08 -4.02
N TRP A 93 -13.74 -5.34 -5.11
CA TRP A 93 -14.85 -4.79 -5.86
C TRP A 93 -14.77 -5.22 -7.31
N GLN A 94 -15.75 -6.00 -7.79
CA GLN A 94 -15.80 -6.52 -9.16
C GLN A 94 -14.47 -7.15 -9.63
N ASP A 95 -13.91 -8.03 -8.78
CA ASP A 95 -12.62 -8.73 -8.96
C ASP A 95 -11.36 -7.85 -8.87
N ILE A 96 -11.49 -6.58 -8.53
CA ILE A 96 -10.36 -5.68 -8.33
C ILE A 96 -10.08 -5.54 -6.83
N PRO A 97 -8.93 -6.00 -6.33
CA PRO A 97 -8.53 -5.79 -4.95
C PRO A 97 -8.24 -4.31 -4.69
N PHE A 98 -8.65 -3.84 -3.51
CA PHE A 98 -8.31 -2.51 -3.05
C PHE A 98 -8.11 -2.47 -1.54
N ALA A 99 -7.43 -1.43 -1.08
CA ALA A 99 -7.28 -1.14 0.34
C ALA A 99 -7.24 0.38 0.56
N VAL A 100 -7.46 0.80 1.81
CA VAL A 100 -7.58 2.20 2.19
C VAL A 100 -6.58 2.52 3.29
N TRP A 101 -5.98 3.68 3.25
CA TRP A 101 -5.04 4.19 4.26
C TRP A 101 -5.45 5.58 4.73
N PRO A 102 -5.09 5.96 5.97
CA PRO A 102 -5.10 7.36 6.37
C PRO A 102 -4.16 8.17 5.47
N ALA A 103 -4.58 9.34 5.04
CA ALA A 103 -3.70 10.25 4.31
C ALA A 103 -2.70 10.91 5.28
N VAL A 104 -1.50 10.37 5.33
CA VAL A 104 -0.42 10.89 6.19
C VAL A 104 0.16 12.15 5.57
N ARG A 105 0.29 13.21 6.37
CA ARG A 105 0.99 14.43 5.96
C ARG A 105 2.49 14.28 6.20
N GLY A 106 3.29 14.80 5.30
CA GLY A 106 4.74 14.81 5.43
C GLY A 106 5.35 16.03 4.74
N ARG A 107 6.63 16.24 4.96
CA ARG A 107 7.46 17.19 4.22
C ARG A 107 8.37 16.41 3.28
N SER A 108 8.80 17.06 2.21
CA SER A 108 9.83 16.52 1.34
C SER A 108 11.12 16.28 2.11
N PHE A 109 11.77 15.16 1.82
CA PHE A 109 13.06 14.83 2.40
C PHE A 109 14.15 15.73 1.79
N GLU A 110 14.97 16.30 2.65
CA GLU A 110 16.10 17.18 2.27
C GLU A 110 17.40 16.37 2.45
N THR A 111 18.09 16.09 1.34
CA THR A 111 19.25 15.18 1.32
C THR A 111 20.49 15.74 2.02
N ASP A 112 20.56 17.04 2.23
CA ASP A 112 21.64 17.75 2.94
C ASP A 112 21.32 17.98 4.43
N ASN A 113 20.13 17.61 4.89
CA ASN A 113 19.71 17.72 6.28
C ASN A 113 20.15 16.48 7.08
N LEU A 114 21.26 16.62 7.85
CA LEU A 114 21.83 15.51 8.63
C LEU A 114 20.88 14.97 9.70
N ASP A 115 20.03 15.80 10.29
CA ASP A 115 19.05 15.33 11.28
C ASP A 115 17.98 14.45 10.62
N GLN A 116 17.54 14.79 9.41
CA GLN A 116 16.63 13.96 8.66
C GLN A 116 17.27 12.64 8.22
N LEU A 117 18.55 12.67 7.81
CA LEU A 117 19.32 11.47 7.46
C LEU A 117 19.46 10.53 8.67
N THR A 118 19.78 11.08 9.83
CA THR A 118 19.89 10.32 11.09
C THR A 118 18.54 9.68 11.44
N ALA A 119 17.47 10.48 11.42
CA ALA A 119 16.12 9.97 11.70
C ALA A 119 15.67 8.88 10.70
N LEU A 120 16.02 9.01 9.42
CA LEU A 120 15.77 7.98 8.42
C LEU A 120 16.54 6.69 8.73
N GLY A 121 17.84 6.81 9.06
CA GLY A 121 18.69 5.67 9.44
C GLY A 121 18.13 4.91 10.66
N GLU A 122 17.67 5.63 11.69
CA GLU A 122 17.03 5.03 12.85
C GLU A 122 15.74 4.29 12.49
N GLN A 123 14.89 4.86 11.60
CA GLN A 123 13.67 4.20 11.17
C GLN A 123 13.96 2.95 10.34
N LEU A 124 14.96 2.99 9.45
CA LEU A 124 15.40 1.82 8.69
C LEU A 124 15.96 0.72 9.60
N ALA A 125 16.76 1.07 10.61
CA ALA A 125 17.28 0.10 11.57
C ALA A 125 16.15 -0.62 12.32
N ARG A 126 15.15 0.12 12.80
CA ARG A 126 13.96 -0.45 13.48
C ARG A 126 13.14 -1.34 12.51
N LEU A 127 12.97 -0.92 11.27
CA LEU A 127 12.29 -1.71 10.23
C LEU A 127 13.02 -3.04 10.01
N HIS A 128 14.35 -3.02 9.91
CA HIS A 128 15.16 -4.23 9.73
C HIS A 128 15.07 -5.15 10.95
N GLN A 129 15.11 -4.62 12.18
CA GLN A 129 14.94 -5.40 13.41
C GLN A 129 13.61 -6.16 13.45
N VAL A 130 12.51 -5.51 13.03
CA VAL A 130 11.20 -6.19 12.89
C VAL A 130 11.23 -7.21 11.77
N GLY A 131 11.81 -6.84 10.61
CA GLY A 131 11.89 -7.69 9.42
C GLY A 131 12.69 -8.96 9.65
N GLU A 132 13.74 -8.93 10.47
CA GLU A 132 14.55 -10.10 10.83
C GLU A 132 13.73 -11.23 11.47
N HIS A 133 12.66 -10.88 12.19
CA HIS A 133 11.78 -11.83 12.87
C HIS A 133 10.44 -12.05 12.15
N PHE A 134 10.24 -11.42 11.00
CA PHE A 134 9.00 -11.50 10.24
C PHE A 134 9.16 -12.43 9.03
N THR A 135 8.39 -13.51 9.00
CA THR A 135 8.47 -14.49 7.91
C THR A 135 7.43 -14.17 6.83
N LEU A 136 7.87 -14.09 5.59
CA LEU A 136 7.03 -13.98 4.39
C LEU A 136 7.05 -15.32 3.65
N ASN A 137 5.87 -15.83 3.30
CA ASN A 137 5.71 -17.14 2.65
C ASN A 137 5.12 -17.04 1.24
N ALA A 138 4.27 -16.04 0.99
CA ALA A 138 3.59 -15.86 -0.29
C ALA A 138 4.39 -14.91 -1.22
N ARG A 139 5.12 -13.94 -0.66
CA ARG A 139 5.92 -13.01 -1.46
C ARG A 139 7.20 -13.67 -2.00
N PRO A 140 7.58 -13.36 -3.26
CA PRO A 140 8.80 -13.90 -3.83
C PRO A 140 10.03 -13.37 -3.09
N THR A 141 11.02 -14.23 -2.93
CA THR A 141 12.34 -13.82 -2.45
C THR A 141 13.13 -13.22 -3.60
N LEU A 142 13.69 -12.03 -3.40
CA LEU A 142 14.58 -11.43 -4.39
C LEU A 142 16.01 -11.96 -4.16
N SER A 143 16.47 -12.84 -5.06
CA SER A 143 17.85 -13.33 -5.06
C SER A 143 18.60 -12.89 -6.32
N ALA A 144 19.93 -12.79 -6.24
CA ALA A 144 20.77 -12.46 -7.40
C ALA A 144 20.57 -13.47 -8.55
N GLU A 145 20.43 -14.76 -8.23
CA GLU A 145 20.17 -15.81 -9.20
C GLU A 145 18.87 -15.62 -9.95
N GLN A 146 17.77 -15.30 -9.24
CA GLN A 146 16.47 -15.02 -9.87
C GLN A 146 16.51 -13.80 -10.78
N VAL A 147 17.22 -12.75 -10.37
CA VAL A 147 17.39 -11.55 -11.19
C VAL A 147 18.17 -11.85 -12.47
N LEU A 148 19.26 -12.61 -12.37
CA LEU A 148 20.08 -13.00 -13.51
C LEU A 148 19.30 -13.92 -14.48
N THR A 149 18.59 -14.92 -13.96
CA THR A 149 17.76 -15.82 -14.77
C THR A 149 16.68 -15.05 -15.52
N HIS A 150 16.01 -14.12 -14.84
CA HIS A 150 14.97 -13.30 -15.48
C HIS A 150 15.56 -12.37 -16.55
N ALA A 151 16.73 -11.77 -16.30
CA ALA A 151 17.42 -10.94 -17.29
C ALA A 151 17.83 -11.73 -18.53
N GLN A 152 18.28 -12.98 -18.38
CA GLN A 152 18.60 -13.87 -19.50
C GLN A 152 17.37 -14.21 -20.35
N GLN A 153 16.23 -14.51 -19.71
CA GLN A 153 14.96 -14.81 -20.42
C GLN A 153 14.43 -13.64 -21.24
N VAL A 154 14.75 -12.40 -20.88
CA VAL A 154 14.33 -11.20 -21.61
C VAL A 154 15.23 -10.90 -22.80
N LEU A 155 16.46 -11.46 -22.82
CA LEU A 155 17.44 -11.26 -23.89
C LEU A 155 17.37 -12.33 -25.00
N GLU A 156 16.62 -13.42 -24.79
CA GLU A 156 16.30 -14.46 -25.76
C GLU A 156 15.00 -14.12 -26.53
#